data_d1b7adb82c74dc2325be0130e1d5a108
#
_entry.id   d1b7adb82c74dc2325be0130e1d5a108
#
_cell.length_a   1.000
_cell.length_b   1.000
_cell.length_c   1.000
_cell.angle_alpha   90.00
_cell.angle_beta   90.00
_cell.angle_gamma   90.00
#
_symmetry.space_group_name_H-M   'P 1'
#
loop_
_entity.id
_entity.type
_entity.pdbx_description
1 polymer ?
#
loop_
_entity_poly.entity_id
_entity_poly.type
_entity_poly.pdbx_seq_one_letter_code
_entity_poly.pdbx_strand_id
1 'polypeptide(L)'
;MSPLSPAEVQIEPKVRSSLQERGELEALRFKWIESEKAGYDLGEMAVRQWIGRYWQRFIRQKWLEHLYGETCWVEFDPRAFGILRRSHLLESPLTETILEHFRWGEENLHIIQWAMDAGQPMDEIRVILTTLDVNSSRVPCQFDPARPRYRTAAG
;
A
#
# COMPACT_ATOMS: atom_id res chain seq x y z
N MET A 1 36.47 6.23 -9.03
CA MET A 1 35.05 6.23 -8.63
C MET A 1 34.66 4.82 -8.21
N SER A 2 34.27 4.67 -6.96
CA SER A 2 33.73 3.41 -6.49
C SER A 2 32.29 3.27 -7.00
N PRO A 3 31.92 2.15 -7.62
CA PRO A 3 30.52 1.94 -7.98
C PRO A 3 29.67 1.86 -6.72
N LEU A 4 28.49 2.47 -6.74
CA LEU A 4 27.54 2.36 -5.65
C LEU A 4 27.12 0.89 -5.49
N SER A 5 26.96 0.43 -4.24
CA SER A 5 26.40 -0.89 -4.00
C SER A 5 24.95 -0.94 -4.52
N PRO A 6 24.42 -2.13 -4.85
CA PRO A 6 23.03 -2.21 -5.30
C PRO A 6 22.01 -1.60 -4.33
N ALA A 7 22.32 -1.63 -3.03
CA ALA A 7 21.46 -1.03 -2.00
C ALA A 7 21.50 0.50 -2.01
N GLU A 8 22.56 1.09 -2.54
CA GLU A 8 22.74 2.53 -2.63
C GLU A 8 22.20 3.13 -3.95
N VAL A 9 21.96 2.28 -4.94
CA VAL A 9 21.40 2.73 -6.21
C VAL A 9 19.92 3.03 -5.99
N GLN A 10 19.54 4.29 -6.14
CA GLN A 10 18.15 4.69 -6.04
C GLN A 10 17.50 4.62 -7.42
N ILE A 11 16.30 4.05 -7.46
CA ILE A 11 15.47 4.07 -8.65
C ILE A 11 14.69 5.38 -8.61
N GLU A 12 14.98 6.29 -9.54
CA GLU A 12 14.25 7.55 -9.62
C GLU A 12 12.97 7.37 -10.42
N PRO A 13 11.82 7.62 -9.80
CA PRO A 13 10.55 7.53 -10.53
C PRO A 13 10.37 8.75 -11.43
N LYS A 14 9.85 8.53 -12.63
CA LYS A 14 9.53 9.61 -13.57
C LYS A 14 8.33 10.43 -13.11
N VAL A 15 7.39 9.79 -12.39
CA VAL A 15 6.15 10.41 -11.92
C VAL A 15 5.91 10.00 -10.48
N ARG A 16 5.50 10.98 -9.68
CA ARG A 16 5.10 10.76 -8.30
C ARG A 16 3.60 10.99 -8.16
N SER A 17 2.93 10.07 -7.50
CA SER A 17 1.48 10.14 -7.28
C SER A 17 1.18 10.41 -5.81
N SER A 18 -0.02 10.92 -5.52
CA SER A 18 -0.45 11.20 -4.16
C SER A 18 -1.48 10.16 -3.71
N LEU A 19 -1.24 9.59 -2.52
CA LEU A 19 -2.18 8.67 -1.88
C LEU A 19 -3.50 9.37 -1.54
N GLN A 20 -3.43 10.62 -1.07
CA GLN A 20 -4.63 11.38 -0.71
C GLN A 20 -5.49 11.64 -1.95
N GLU A 21 -4.87 12.06 -3.05
CA GLU A 21 -5.59 12.31 -4.29
C GLU A 21 -6.20 11.05 -4.86
N ARG A 22 -5.42 9.99 -4.94
CA ARG A 22 -5.89 8.71 -5.49
C ARG A 22 -6.97 8.09 -4.60
N GLY A 23 -6.79 8.16 -3.28
CA GLY A 23 -7.77 7.65 -2.33
C GLY A 23 -9.09 8.41 -2.41
N GLU A 24 -9.04 9.74 -2.56
CA GLU A 24 -10.24 10.54 -2.74
C GLU A 24 -11.00 10.12 -4.01
N LEU A 25 -10.30 9.91 -5.11
CA LEU A 25 -10.91 9.44 -6.37
C LEU A 25 -11.55 8.06 -6.21
N GLU A 26 -10.89 7.15 -5.52
CA GLU A 26 -11.43 5.82 -5.24
C GLU A 26 -12.68 5.89 -4.35
N ALA A 27 -12.66 6.75 -3.34
CA ALA A 27 -13.82 6.96 -2.46
C ALA A 27 -15.01 7.55 -3.23
N LEU A 28 -14.76 8.50 -4.13
CA LEU A 28 -15.81 9.10 -4.97
C LEU A 28 -16.37 8.08 -5.97
N ARG A 29 -15.52 7.23 -6.51
CA ARG A 29 -15.95 6.12 -7.38
C ARG A 29 -16.83 5.14 -6.62
N PHE A 30 -16.46 4.79 -5.40
CA PHE A 30 -17.27 3.95 -4.52
C PHE A 30 -18.64 4.59 -4.26
N LYS A 31 -18.65 5.88 -3.92
CA LYS A 31 -19.90 6.64 -3.71
C LYS A 31 -20.79 6.56 -4.95
N TRP A 32 -20.23 6.76 -6.12
CA TRP A 32 -20.99 6.70 -7.37
C TRP A 32 -21.61 5.31 -7.59
N ILE A 33 -20.81 4.24 -7.44
CA ILE A 33 -21.28 2.87 -7.65
C ILE A 33 -22.38 2.51 -6.65
N GLU A 34 -22.18 2.81 -5.38
CA GLU A 34 -23.15 2.50 -4.33
C GLU A 34 -24.43 3.35 -4.46
N SER A 35 -24.29 4.59 -4.90
CA SER A 35 -25.44 5.46 -5.17
C SER A 35 -26.28 4.93 -6.34
N GLU A 36 -25.64 4.45 -7.40
CA GLU A 36 -26.33 3.81 -8.52
C GLU A 36 -27.14 2.59 -8.06
N LYS A 37 -26.56 1.75 -7.21
CA LYS A 37 -27.25 0.59 -6.65
C LYS A 37 -28.42 0.99 -5.78
N ALA A 38 -28.29 2.07 -5.01
CA ALA A 38 -29.32 2.54 -4.08
C ALA A 38 -30.44 3.33 -4.79
N GLY A 39 -30.19 3.86 -5.98
CA GLY A 39 -31.14 4.68 -6.71
C GLY A 39 -31.17 6.15 -6.27
N TYR A 40 -30.27 6.60 -5.42
CA TYR A 40 -30.15 8.00 -4.99
C TYR A 40 -28.72 8.27 -4.52
N ASP A 41 -28.36 9.56 -4.41
CA ASP A 41 -27.02 9.98 -3.99
C ASP A 41 -26.82 9.73 -2.48
N LEU A 42 -25.89 8.85 -2.15
CA LEU A 42 -25.56 8.53 -0.74
C LEU A 42 -24.68 9.61 -0.07
N GLY A 43 -24.07 10.49 -0.87
CA GLY A 43 -23.32 11.63 -0.36
C GLY A 43 -22.09 11.29 0.47
N GLU A 44 -21.81 12.15 1.43
CA GLU A 44 -20.67 12.04 2.34
C GLU A 44 -20.62 10.72 3.08
N MET A 45 -21.75 10.15 3.43
CA MET A 45 -21.82 8.88 4.16
C MET A 45 -21.08 7.76 3.42
N ALA A 46 -21.25 7.68 2.10
CA ALA A 46 -20.56 6.67 1.30
C ALA A 46 -19.03 6.88 1.28
N VAL A 47 -18.60 8.13 1.22
CA VAL A 47 -17.17 8.46 1.28
C VAL A 47 -16.57 8.06 2.63
N ARG A 48 -17.24 8.37 3.72
CA ARG A 48 -16.82 7.97 5.07
C ARG A 48 -16.79 6.46 5.23
N GLN A 49 -17.73 5.77 4.63
CA GLN A 49 -17.80 4.32 4.63
C GLN A 49 -16.59 3.70 3.92
N TRP A 50 -16.22 4.25 2.76
CA TRP A 50 -15.04 3.81 2.03
C TRP A 50 -13.77 3.98 2.88
N ILE A 51 -13.60 5.15 3.50
CA ILE A 51 -12.45 5.43 4.36
C ILE A 51 -12.38 4.41 5.51
N GLY A 52 -13.48 4.19 6.21
CA GLY A 52 -13.50 3.27 7.35
C GLY A 52 -13.25 1.81 6.99
N ARG A 53 -13.70 1.38 5.82
CA ARG A 53 -13.60 -0.02 5.40
C ARG A 53 -12.34 -0.32 4.59
N TYR A 54 -11.91 0.60 3.72
CA TYR A 54 -10.95 0.29 2.67
C TYR A 54 -9.66 1.10 2.73
N TRP A 55 -9.60 2.18 3.48
CA TRP A 55 -8.42 3.06 3.50
C TRP A 55 -7.13 2.31 3.87
N GLN A 56 -7.16 1.52 4.95
CA GLN A 56 -5.96 0.81 5.42
C GLN A 56 -5.50 -0.24 4.39
N ARG A 57 -6.44 -0.95 3.79
CA ARG A 57 -6.14 -1.92 2.74
C ARG A 57 -5.58 -1.24 1.50
N PHE A 58 -6.16 -0.11 1.12
CA PHE A 58 -5.69 0.72 0.00
C PHE A 58 -4.24 1.17 0.23
N ILE A 59 -3.94 1.72 1.40
CA ILE A 59 -2.59 2.19 1.76
C ILE A 59 -1.59 1.02 1.72
N ARG A 60 -1.95 -0.14 2.27
CA ARG A 60 -1.08 -1.31 2.26
C ARG A 60 -0.75 -1.76 0.84
N GLN A 61 -1.74 -1.83 -0.02
CA GLN A 61 -1.54 -2.20 -1.41
C GLN A 61 -0.60 -1.21 -2.12
N LYS A 62 -0.78 0.08 -1.86
CA LYS A 62 0.07 1.12 -2.46
C LYS A 62 1.49 1.08 -1.90
N TRP A 63 1.65 0.73 -0.63
CA TRP A 63 2.97 0.51 -0.03
C TRP A 63 3.72 -0.61 -0.76
N LEU A 64 3.07 -1.73 -1.04
CA LEU A 64 3.69 -2.83 -1.78
C LEU A 64 4.08 -2.42 -3.20
N GLU A 65 3.23 -1.66 -3.89
CA GLU A 65 3.56 -1.11 -5.22
C GLU A 65 4.80 -0.21 -5.15
N HIS A 66 4.91 0.60 -4.10
CA HIS A 66 6.06 1.49 -3.86
C HIS A 66 7.34 0.66 -3.65
N LEU A 67 7.28 -0.39 -2.83
CA LEU A 67 8.40 -1.27 -2.58
C LEU A 67 8.86 -2.01 -3.84
N TYR A 68 7.92 -2.39 -4.71
CA TYR A 68 8.24 -3.02 -6.00
C TYR A 68 8.85 -2.04 -7.01
N GLY A 69 8.72 -0.74 -6.79
CA GLY A 69 9.16 0.28 -7.75
C GLY A 69 8.21 0.46 -8.93
N GLU A 70 6.94 0.14 -8.73
CA GLU A 70 5.91 0.30 -9.76
C GLU A 70 5.36 1.72 -9.78
N THR A 71 4.97 2.23 -8.61
CA THR A 71 4.46 3.59 -8.46
C THR A 71 5.08 4.22 -7.23
N CYS A 72 5.60 5.44 -7.38
CA CYS A 72 6.15 6.21 -6.27
C CYS A 72 5.07 7.12 -5.70
N TRP A 73 4.81 6.98 -4.42
CA TRP A 73 3.80 7.76 -3.69
C TRP A 73 4.49 8.82 -2.85
N VAL A 74 4.07 10.08 -2.98
CA VAL A 74 4.74 11.22 -2.32
C VAL A 74 4.68 11.15 -0.79
N GLU A 75 3.69 10.47 -0.25
CA GLU A 75 3.51 10.32 1.20
C GLU A 75 4.43 9.25 1.81
N PHE A 76 5.01 8.39 1.00
CA PHE A 76 5.93 7.35 1.44
C PHE A 76 7.39 7.82 1.32
N ASP A 77 8.27 7.19 2.10
CA ASP A 77 9.71 7.47 2.04
C ASP A 77 10.24 7.12 0.63
N PRO A 78 10.81 8.10 -0.10
CA PRO A 78 11.34 7.83 -1.43
C PRO A 78 12.49 6.82 -1.44
N ARG A 79 13.19 6.64 -0.31
CA ARG A 79 14.26 5.64 -0.19
C ARG A 79 13.74 4.21 -0.21
N ALA A 80 12.48 4.00 0.15
CA ALA A 80 11.85 2.69 0.10
C ALA A 80 11.41 2.29 -1.32
N PHE A 81 11.29 3.26 -2.23
CA PHE A 81 10.84 2.98 -3.59
C PHE A 81 11.79 2.00 -4.28
N GLY A 82 11.23 0.88 -4.75
CA GLY A 82 11.97 -0.16 -5.46
C GLY A 82 12.89 -1.01 -4.59
N ILE A 83 12.79 -0.94 -3.26
CA ILE A 83 13.70 -1.66 -2.36
C ILE A 83 13.66 -3.19 -2.57
N LEU A 84 12.53 -3.74 -2.99
CA LEU A 84 12.42 -5.18 -3.24
C LEU A 84 13.34 -5.62 -4.40
N ARG A 85 13.52 -4.77 -5.40
CA ARG A 85 14.41 -5.05 -6.52
C ARG A 85 15.88 -4.88 -6.13
N ARG A 86 16.18 -3.85 -5.32
CA ARG A 86 17.55 -3.53 -4.93
C ARG A 86 18.11 -4.46 -3.88
N SER A 87 17.26 -5.01 -3.01
CA SER A 87 17.66 -5.85 -1.87
C SER A 87 17.77 -7.33 -2.20
N HIS A 88 17.44 -7.73 -3.42
CA HIS A 88 17.41 -9.13 -3.84
C HIS A 88 16.44 -10.02 -3.03
N LEU A 89 15.54 -9.43 -2.27
CA LEU A 89 14.55 -10.19 -1.47
C LEU A 89 13.64 -11.05 -2.35
N LEU A 90 13.35 -10.61 -3.57
CA LEU A 90 12.49 -11.35 -4.48
C LEU A 90 13.10 -12.66 -4.97
N GLU A 91 14.39 -12.88 -4.75
CA GLU A 91 15.06 -14.14 -5.06
C GLU A 91 14.64 -15.25 -4.09
N SER A 92 14.13 -14.92 -2.91
CA SER A 92 13.64 -15.88 -1.94
C SER A 92 12.17 -16.21 -2.16
N PRO A 93 11.79 -17.50 -2.28
CA PRO A 93 10.38 -17.89 -2.36
C PRO A 93 9.57 -17.47 -1.14
N LEU A 94 10.20 -17.35 0.04
CA LEU A 94 9.53 -16.90 1.25
C LEU A 94 9.02 -15.47 1.14
N THR A 95 9.76 -14.60 0.43
CA THR A 95 9.33 -13.21 0.23
C THR A 95 7.98 -13.15 -0.48
N GLU A 96 7.81 -13.92 -1.56
CA GLU A 96 6.54 -13.97 -2.28
C GLU A 96 5.41 -14.50 -1.40
N THR A 97 5.67 -15.52 -0.61
CA THR A 97 4.67 -16.07 0.31
C THR A 97 4.25 -15.02 1.34
N ILE A 98 5.20 -14.30 1.91
CA ILE A 98 4.92 -13.23 2.88
C ILE A 98 4.12 -12.09 2.22
N LEU A 99 4.49 -11.69 1.01
CA LEU A 99 3.75 -10.67 0.26
C LEU A 99 2.30 -11.09 0.00
N GLU A 100 2.06 -12.38 -0.29
CA GLU A 100 0.71 -12.91 -0.43
C GLU A 100 -0.08 -12.78 0.86
N HIS A 101 0.52 -13.09 2.01
CA HIS A 101 -0.13 -12.91 3.31
C HIS A 101 -0.56 -11.45 3.52
N PHE A 102 0.32 -10.50 3.19
CA PHE A 102 -0.01 -9.07 3.29
C PHE A 102 -1.12 -8.66 2.32
N ARG A 103 -1.14 -9.19 1.11
CA ARG A 103 -2.19 -8.91 0.12
C ARG A 103 -3.56 -9.39 0.61
N TRP A 104 -3.60 -10.48 1.38
CA TRP A 104 -4.81 -10.99 2.01
C TRP A 104 -5.21 -10.23 3.27
N GLY A 105 -4.46 -9.20 3.66
CA GLY A 105 -4.78 -8.36 4.81
C GLY A 105 -4.21 -8.84 6.14
N GLU A 106 -3.32 -9.83 6.12
CA GLU A 106 -2.68 -10.31 7.32
C GLU A 106 -1.62 -9.33 7.82
N GLU A 107 -1.39 -9.34 9.12
CA GLU A 107 -0.42 -8.49 9.80
C GLU A 107 0.86 -9.27 10.15
N ASN A 108 1.91 -8.55 10.58
CA ASN A 108 3.18 -9.17 10.97
C ASN A 108 2.99 -10.33 11.96
N LEU A 109 2.12 -10.16 12.94
CA LEU A 109 1.88 -11.19 13.95
C LEU A 109 1.32 -12.48 13.35
N HIS A 110 0.39 -12.36 12.41
CA HIS A 110 -0.17 -13.51 11.71
C HIS A 110 0.91 -14.27 10.91
N ILE A 111 1.79 -13.52 10.27
CA ILE A 111 2.88 -14.09 9.46
C ILE A 111 3.89 -14.81 10.36
N ILE A 112 4.24 -14.21 11.49
CA ILE A 112 5.15 -14.82 12.46
C ILE A 112 4.54 -16.13 12.99
N GLN A 113 3.25 -16.12 13.33
CA GLN A 113 2.54 -17.30 13.80
C GLN A 113 2.52 -18.41 12.74
N TRP A 114 2.17 -18.05 11.51
CA TRP A 114 2.23 -18.98 10.39
C TRP A 114 3.63 -19.58 10.21
N ALA A 115 4.66 -18.75 10.23
CA ALA A 115 6.03 -19.19 10.04
C ALA A 115 6.48 -20.16 11.13
N MET A 116 6.11 -19.90 12.38
CA MET A 116 6.40 -20.79 13.50
C MET A 116 5.68 -22.13 13.34
N ASP A 117 4.39 -22.09 13.01
CA ASP A 117 3.57 -23.30 12.86
C ASP A 117 4.05 -24.14 11.66
N ALA A 118 4.51 -23.51 10.61
CA ALA A 118 5.00 -24.18 9.40
C ALA A 118 6.50 -24.56 9.48
N GLY A 119 7.19 -24.26 10.58
CA GLY A 119 8.59 -24.58 10.74
C GLY A 119 9.53 -23.81 9.82
N GLN A 120 9.16 -22.59 9.44
CA GLN A 120 9.95 -21.76 8.55
C GLN A 120 11.17 -21.16 9.24
N PRO A 121 12.24 -20.79 8.51
CA PRO A 121 13.44 -20.21 9.10
C PRO A 121 13.16 -18.79 9.62
N MET A 122 13.08 -18.66 10.95
CA MET A 122 12.64 -17.41 11.60
C MET A 122 13.59 -16.24 11.36
N ASP A 123 14.90 -16.49 11.23
CA ASP A 123 15.86 -15.41 10.95
C ASP A 123 15.62 -14.78 9.58
N GLU A 124 15.34 -15.60 8.58
CA GLU A 124 14.99 -15.12 7.23
C GLU A 124 13.66 -14.38 7.23
N ILE A 125 12.65 -14.90 7.96
CA ILE A 125 11.36 -14.23 8.13
C ILE A 125 11.55 -12.83 8.73
N ARG A 126 12.37 -12.70 9.76
CA ARG A 126 12.64 -11.40 10.40
C ARG A 126 13.29 -10.41 9.45
N VAL A 127 14.26 -10.85 8.65
CA VAL A 127 14.92 -10.00 7.65
C VAL A 127 13.89 -9.47 6.64
N ILE A 128 13.02 -10.36 6.15
CA ILE A 128 11.99 -9.98 5.19
C ILE A 128 11.02 -8.98 5.80
N LEU A 129 10.47 -9.28 6.98
CA LEU A 129 9.51 -8.40 7.65
C LEU A 129 10.11 -7.03 7.98
N THR A 130 11.37 -7.00 8.42
CA THR A 130 12.07 -5.75 8.72
C THR A 130 12.28 -4.92 7.48
N THR A 131 12.64 -5.56 6.37
CA THR A 131 12.86 -4.85 5.10
C THR A 131 11.55 -4.33 4.51
N LEU A 132 10.47 -5.11 4.58
CA LEU A 132 9.16 -4.68 4.11
C LEU A 132 8.57 -3.55 4.94
N ASP A 133 8.85 -3.53 6.24
CA ASP A 133 8.45 -2.48 7.19
C ASP A 133 7.02 -1.98 6.98
N VAL A 134 6.08 -2.90 6.99
CA VAL A 134 4.67 -2.62 6.68
C VAL A 134 4.05 -1.62 7.65
N ASN A 135 4.54 -1.56 8.88
CA ASN A 135 4.04 -0.61 9.88
C ASN A 135 4.35 0.85 9.51
N SER A 136 5.39 1.11 8.73
CA SER A 136 5.71 2.46 8.24
C SER A 136 4.74 2.94 7.16
N SER A 137 3.89 2.06 6.66
CA SER A 137 2.89 2.39 5.64
C SER A 137 1.60 3.00 6.20
N ARG A 138 1.55 3.26 7.50
CA ARG A 138 0.34 3.80 8.14
C ARG A 138 0.24 5.29 7.87
N VAL A 139 -0.49 5.65 6.83
CA VAL A 139 -0.77 7.03 6.46
C VAL A 139 -2.24 7.31 6.74
N PRO A 140 -2.58 8.29 7.60
CA PRO A 140 -3.97 8.62 7.86
C PRO A 140 -4.61 9.30 6.65
N CYS A 141 -5.91 9.09 6.48
CA CYS A 141 -6.67 9.80 5.46
C CYS A 141 -6.80 11.27 5.85
N GLN A 142 -6.42 12.17 4.95
CA GLN A 142 -6.42 13.62 5.21
C GLN A 142 -7.41 14.40 4.36
N PHE A 143 -7.96 13.80 3.29
CA PHE A 143 -8.98 14.51 2.53
C PHE A 143 -10.31 14.57 3.30
N ASP A 144 -11.05 15.65 3.10
CA ASP A 144 -12.33 15.90 3.79
C ASP A 144 -13.47 15.22 3.04
N PRO A 145 -14.17 14.24 3.65
CA PRO A 145 -15.31 13.58 3.00
C PRO A 145 -16.48 14.54 2.67
N ALA A 146 -16.60 15.64 3.42
CA ALA A 146 -17.66 16.63 3.24
C ALA A 146 -17.36 17.61 2.10
N ARG A 147 -16.08 17.74 1.73
CA ARG A 147 -15.64 18.74 0.73
C ARG A 147 -14.70 18.12 -0.28
N PRO A 148 -15.19 17.24 -1.16
CA PRO A 148 -14.32 16.58 -2.14
C PRO A 148 -13.75 17.61 -3.11
N ARG A 149 -12.46 17.50 -3.39
CA ARG A 149 -11.76 18.37 -4.36
C ARG A 149 -12.07 17.97 -5.79
N TYR A 150 -12.45 16.72 -6.00
CA TYR A 150 -12.76 16.19 -7.33
C TYR A 150 -14.26 15.99 -7.47
N ARG A 151 -14.77 16.18 -8.69
CA ARG A 151 -16.15 15.87 -9.03
C ARG A 151 -16.18 14.57 -9.81
N THR A 152 -17.14 13.70 -9.48
CA THR A 152 -17.39 12.51 -10.29
C THR A 152 -18.12 12.90 -11.57
N ALA A 153 -17.96 12.07 -12.60
CA ALA A 153 -18.63 12.30 -13.89
C ALA A 153 -20.16 12.31 -13.78
N ALA A 154 -20.72 11.78 -12.70
CA ALA A 154 -22.17 11.73 -12.45
C ALA A 154 -22.67 12.86 -11.55
N GLY A 155 -21.78 13.73 -11.10
CA GLY A 155 -22.12 14.83 -10.18
C GLY A 155 -22.36 16.16 -10.83
#